data_62fb4fc0325b1ce9e737bcde24ee93c1
#
_entry.id   62fb4fc0325b1ce9e737bcde24ee93c1
#
_cell.length_a   1.000
_cell.length_b   1.000
_cell.length_c   1.000
_cell.angle_alpha   90.00
_cell.angle_beta   90.00
_cell.angle_gamma   90.00
#
_symmetry.space_group_name_H-M   'P 1'
#
loop_
_entity.id
_entity.type
_entity.pdbx_description
1 polymer ?
#
loop_
_entity_poly.entity_id
_entity_poly.type
_entity_poly.pdbx_seq_one_letter_code
_entity_poly.pdbx_strand_id
1 'polypeptide(L)'
;MVHVDPQDKDGIYIYGVPIIKSKDGGKTFKSIDASNVHSDHHALWIDPNKSGHLINGNDGGVNISYDDGETWIKNNTPAVGQFYSVNVDNEKNYNVYGGLQDNGVWVGPHNYEEGLGWQASGEYGYESIMGGDGMQV
;
A
#
# COMPACT_ATOMS: atom_id res chain seq x y z
N MET A 1 -5.60 12.06 10.71
CA MET A 1 -6.80 11.56 11.45
C MET A 1 -6.37 10.95 12.78
N VAL A 2 -7.29 10.79 13.76
CA VAL A 2 -6.99 10.27 15.11
C VAL A 2 -7.98 9.17 15.45
N HIS A 3 -7.46 8.04 15.96
CA HIS A 3 -8.26 6.92 16.47
C HIS A 3 -7.77 6.52 17.86
N VAL A 4 -8.68 6.08 18.71
CA VAL A 4 -8.37 5.46 20.01
C VAL A 4 -8.57 3.95 19.86
N ASP A 5 -7.66 3.19 20.45
CA ASP A 5 -7.77 1.72 20.49
C ASP A 5 -9.05 1.33 21.25
N PRO A 6 -9.96 0.55 20.64
CA PRO A 6 -11.20 0.14 21.29
C PRO A 6 -11.02 -0.64 22.59
N GLN A 7 -9.84 -1.25 22.79
CA GLN A 7 -9.54 -2.08 23.96
C GLN A 7 -8.58 -1.38 24.94
N ASP A 8 -7.93 -0.27 24.53
CA ASP A 8 -6.99 0.48 25.38
C ASP A 8 -7.19 1.98 25.23
N LYS A 9 -7.78 2.61 26.23
CA LYS A 9 -8.03 4.07 26.26
C LYS A 9 -6.75 4.93 26.14
N ASP A 10 -5.61 4.38 26.49
CA ASP A 10 -4.32 5.06 26.40
C ASP A 10 -3.60 4.78 25.06
N GLY A 11 -4.14 3.86 24.25
CA GLY A 11 -3.72 3.56 22.89
C GLY A 11 -4.31 4.56 21.88
N ILE A 12 -3.46 5.41 21.28
CA ILE A 12 -3.90 6.43 20.31
C ILE A 12 -3.09 6.29 19.03
N TYR A 13 -3.77 6.26 17.91
CA TYR A 13 -3.18 6.25 16.57
C TYR A 13 -3.47 7.58 15.88
N ILE A 14 -2.43 8.18 15.31
CA ILE A 14 -2.53 9.36 14.44
C ILE A 14 -1.93 9.00 13.10
N TYR A 15 -2.66 9.28 12.03
CA TYR A 15 -2.19 8.99 10.69
C TYR A 15 -2.52 10.12 9.69
N GLY A 16 -1.66 10.24 8.71
CA GLY A 16 -1.60 11.20 7.63
C GLY A 16 -0.39 10.83 6.80
N VAL A 17 0.65 11.68 6.75
CA VAL A 17 1.90 11.30 6.09
C VAL A 17 2.64 10.22 6.88
N PRO A 18 3.00 10.35 8.17
CA PRO A 18 3.37 9.20 8.97
C PRO A 18 2.16 8.59 9.66
N ILE A 19 2.26 7.31 9.99
CA ILE A 19 1.42 6.69 11.00
C ILE A 19 2.19 6.53 12.30
N ILE A 20 1.65 7.11 13.38
CA ILE A 20 2.28 7.12 14.69
C ILE A 20 1.32 6.59 15.75
N LYS A 21 1.87 5.98 16.79
CA LYS A 21 1.11 5.42 17.91
C LYS A 21 1.63 5.92 19.26
N SER A 22 0.70 6.18 20.17
CA SER A 22 0.92 6.36 21.61
C SER A 22 0.41 5.15 22.39
N LYS A 23 1.05 4.85 23.51
CA LYS A 23 0.62 3.85 24.51
C LYS A 23 0.43 4.46 25.90
N ASP A 24 0.45 5.79 26.01
CA ASP A 24 0.44 6.52 27.28
C ASP A 24 -0.54 7.70 27.28
N GLY A 25 -1.63 7.58 26.52
CA GLY A 25 -2.67 8.60 26.44
C GLY A 25 -2.24 9.85 25.70
N GLY A 26 -1.31 9.71 24.73
CA GLY A 26 -0.87 10.82 23.88
C GLY A 26 0.28 11.65 24.44
N LYS A 27 0.97 11.19 25.49
CA LYS A 27 2.12 11.89 26.04
C LYS A 27 3.37 11.68 25.18
N THR A 28 3.55 10.46 24.65
CA THR A 28 4.62 10.14 23.71
C THR A 28 4.08 9.41 22.50
N PHE A 29 4.76 9.55 21.35
CA PHE A 29 4.40 8.88 20.10
C PHE A 29 5.63 8.22 19.50
N LYS A 30 5.42 7.03 18.92
CA LYS A 30 6.39 6.29 18.11
C LYS A 30 5.83 6.12 16.70
N SER A 31 6.66 6.30 15.66
CA SER A 31 6.29 5.88 14.31
C SER A 31 6.16 4.36 14.25
N ILE A 32 5.12 3.92 13.58
CA ILE A 32 4.86 2.51 13.24
C ILE A 32 4.86 2.30 11.73
N ASP A 33 5.42 3.27 10.97
CA ASP A 33 5.73 3.09 9.56
C ASP A 33 6.81 2.01 9.38
N ALA A 34 6.74 1.30 8.27
CA ALA A 34 7.75 0.34 7.85
C ALA A 34 8.12 0.54 6.37
N SER A 35 9.25 0.00 5.94
CA SER A 35 9.76 0.17 4.58
C SER A 35 8.84 -0.38 3.47
N ASN A 36 7.93 -1.28 3.81
CA ASN A 36 6.93 -1.85 2.92
C ASN A 36 5.53 -1.22 3.07
N VAL A 37 5.43 -0.11 3.79
CA VAL A 37 4.20 0.68 3.96
C VAL A 37 4.38 1.99 3.24
N HIS A 38 3.49 2.29 2.30
CA HIS A 38 3.50 3.59 1.62
C HIS A 38 3.05 4.69 2.59
N SER A 39 3.61 5.88 2.45
CA SER A 39 3.14 7.07 3.14
C SER A 39 1.72 7.48 2.66
N ASP A 40 1.22 8.59 3.19
CA ASP A 40 -0.09 9.12 2.84
C ASP A 40 -1.23 8.15 3.20
N HIS A 41 -1.38 7.99 4.52
CA HIS A 41 -2.38 7.09 5.10
C HIS A 41 -3.75 7.75 5.11
N HIS A 42 -4.75 7.09 4.51
CA HIS A 42 -6.12 7.59 4.37
C HIS A 42 -7.13 6.88 5.26
N ALA A 43 -6.87 5.63 5.62
CA ALA A 43 -7.76 4.83 6.44
C ALA A 43 -6.99 3.97 7.45
N LEU A 44 -7.55 3.81 8.64
CA LEU A 44 -7.07 2.86 9.65
C LEU A 44 -8.28 2.21 10.30
N TRP A 45 -8.32 0.88 10.24
CA TRP A 45 -9.24 0.08 11.03
C TRP A 45 -8.46 -0.63 12.14
N ILE A 46 -9.01 -0.60 13.35
CA ILE A 46 -8.47 -1.26 14.55
C ILE A 46 -9.48 -2.30 14.97
N ASP A 47 -9.05 -3.54 15.13
CA ASP A 47 -9.93 -4.65 15.51
C ASP A 47 -10.49 -4.42 16.92
N PRO A 48 -11.82 -4.31 17.09
CA PRO A 48 -12.42 -4.10 18.40
C PRO A 48 -12.33 -5.33 19.33
N ASN A 49 -11.96 -6.48 18.78
CA ASN A 49 -11.91 -7.75 19.51
C ASN A 49 -10.49 -8.28 19.72
N LYS A 50 -9.51 -7.73 18.98
CA LYS A 50 -8.13 -8.19 19.04
C LYS A 50 -7.16 -7.02 18.96
N SER A 51 -6.62 -6.63 20.11
CA SER A 51 -5.59 -5.59 20.16
C SER A 51 -4.39 -5.93 19.29
N GLY A 52 -3.87 -4.92 18.60
CA GLY A 52 -2.71 -5.05 17.70
C GLY A 52 -3.03 -5.56 16.29
N HIS A 53 -4.29 -5.92 16.00
CA HIS A 53 -4.72 -6.20 14.64
C HIS A 53 -5.21 -4.92 13.97
N LEU A 54 -4.47 -4.47 12.97
CA LEU A 54 -4.68 -3.22 12.25
C LEU A 54 -4.80 -3.48 10.75
N ILE A 55 -5.66 -2.71 10.08
CA ILE A 55 -5.72 -2.63 8.62
C ILE A 55 -5.57 -1.17 8.24
N ASN A 56 -4.56 -0.88 7.44
CA ASN A 56 -4.23 0.47 6.96
C ASN A 56 -4.43 0.56 5.45
N GLY A 57 -5.11 1.61 5.01
CA GLY A 57 -5.23 2.01 3.61
C GLY A 57 -4.40 3.26 3.35
N ASN A 58 -3.54 3.20 2.36
CA ASN A 58 -2.64 4.28 1.95
C ASN A 58 -2.52 4.33 0.42
N ASP A 59 -1.77 5.27 -0.12
CA ASP A 59 -1.61 5.45 -1.58
C ASP A 59 -0.93 4.25 -2.27
N GLY A 60 -0.23 3.41 -1.53
CA GLY A 60 0.34 2.14 -2.03
C GLY A 60 -0.58 0.94 -1.90
N GLY A 61 -1.82 1.11 -1.39
CA GLY A 61 -2.81 0.04 -1.23
C GLY A 61 -3.15 -0.29 0.22
N VAL A 62 -3.21 -1.57 0.55
CA VAL A 62 -3.63 -2.06 1.87
C VAL A 62 -2.51 -2.79 2.57
N ASN A 63 -2.29 -2.44 3.84
CA ASN A 63 -1.34 -3.11 4.72
C ASN A 63 -2.07 -3.66 5.96
N ILE A 64 -1.66 -4.83 6.42
CA ILE A 64 -2.23 -5.50 7.60
C ILE A 64 -1.11 -5.73 8.62
N SER A 65 -1.37 -5.41 9.87
CA SER A 65 -0.51 -5.74 11.01
C SER A 65 -1.28 -6.58 12.02
N TYR A 66 -0.59 -7.54 12.64
CA TYR A 66 -1.11 -8.37 13.72
C TYR A 66 -0.35 -8.18 15.04
N ASP A 67 0.63 -7.28 15.05
CA ASP A 67 1.54 -7.00 16.17
C ASP A 67 1.63 -5.51 16.48
N ASP A 68 0.51 -4.81 16.28
CA ASP A 68 0.37 -3.43 16.70
C ASP A 68 1.25 -2.44 15.90
N GLY A 69 1.52 -2.78 14.63
CA GLY A 69 2.31 -1.97 13.71
C GLY A 69 3.82 -2.18 13.82
N GLU A 70 4.29 -3.18 14.59
CA GLU A 70 5.73 -3.52 14.61
C GLU A 70 6.16 -4.15 13.27
N THR A 71 5.28 -4.97 12.66
CA THR A 71 5.44 -5.46 11.29
C THR A 71 4.16 -5.30 10.46
N TRP A 72 4.34 -5.19 9.15
CA TRP A 72 3.24 -5.02 8.21
C TRP A 72 3.34 -6.01 7.05
N ILE A 73 2.19 -6.56 6.68
CA ILE A 73 2.01 -7.38 5.49
C ILE A 73 1.35 -6.49 4.44
N LYS A 74 2.05 -6.24 3.32
CA LYS A 74 1.43 -5.55 2.18
C LYS A 74 0.52 -6.52 1.45
N ASN A 75 -0.74 -6.14 1.27
CA ASN A 75 -1.67 -6.89 0.45
C ASN A 75 -1.49 -6.52 -1.02
N ASN A 76 -0.88 -7.40 -1.79
CA ASN A 76 -0.64 -7.22 -3.22
C ASN A 76 -1.76 -7.82 -4.10
N THR A 77 -2.84 -8.33 -3.49
CA THR A 77 -3.92 -9.01 -4.23
C THR A 77 -4.83 -8.08 -5.04
N PRO A 78 -5.19 -6.85 -4.59
CA PRO A 78 -5.97 -5.95 -5.41
C PRO A 78 -5.11 -5.41 -6.56
N ALA A 79 -5.42 -5.84 -7.79
CA ALA A 79 -4.83 -5.30 -9.02
C ALA A 79 -5.52 -3.97 -9.38
N VAL A 80 -5.33 -2.94 -8.59
CA VAL A 80 -5.92 -1.62 -8.79
C VAL A 80 -4.85 -0.54 -8.79
N GLY A 81 -5.04 0.50 -9.60
CA GLY A 81 -4.15 1.64 -9.65
C GLY A 81 -4.86 2.85 -10.24
N GLN A 82 -4.46 4.03 -9.81
CA GLN A 82 -4.96 5.27 -10.38
C GLN A 82 -4.04 5.70 -11.52
N PHE A 83 -4.46 5.42 -12.75
CA PHE A 83 -3.70 5.77 -13.94
C PHE A 83 -3.90 7.24 -14.33
N TYR A 84 -2.80 7.96 -14.54
CA TYR A 84 -2.79 9.26 -15.21
C TYR A 84 -2.78 9.11 -16.72
N SER A 85 -2.01 8.14 -17.22
CA SER A 85 -1.82 7.91 -18.64
C SER A 85 -1.62 6.44 -18.95
N VAL A 86 -2.02 6.06 -20.16
CA VAL A 86 -1.77 4.73 -20.73
C VAL A 86 -1.30 4.92 -22.16
N ASN A 87 -0.25 4.19 -22.55
CA ASN A 87 0.30 4.21 -23.89
C ASN A 87 0.64 2.78 -24.34
N VAL A 88 0.94 2.62 -25.63
CA VAL A 88 1.37 1.36 -26.22
C VAL A 88 2.52 1.60 -27.18
N ASP A 89 3.42 0.62 -27.34
CA ASP A 89 4.38 0.64 -28.43
C ASP A 89 3.74 0.14 -29.76
N ASN A 90 4.50 0.21 -30.85
CA ASN A 90 4.01 -0.16 -32.18
C ASN A 90 4.44 -1.57 -32.60
N GLU A 91 4.87 -2.40 -31.67
CA GLU A 91 5.26 -3.78 -31.95
C GLU A 91 4.05 -4.65 -32.27
N LYS A 92 4.26 -5.76 -33.02
CA LYS A 92 3.18 -6.70 -33.32
C LYS A 92 2.58 -7.32 -32.07
N ASN A 93 3.43 -7.65 -31.11
CA ASN A 93 3.04 -8.03 -29.74
C ASN A 93 3.36 -6.86 -28.83
N TYR A 94 2.52 -5.85 -28.88
CA TYR A 94 2.78 -4.58 -28.20
C TYR A 94 2.77 -4.71 -26.69
N ASN A 95 3.51 -3.83 -26.04
CA ASN A 95 3.44 -3.63 -24.61
C ASN A 95 2.52 -2.48 -24.26
N VAL A 96 1.93 -2.56 -23.10
CA VAL A 96 1.12 -1.50 -22.47
C VAL A 96 1.98 -0.83 -21.42
N TYR A 97 2.04 0.50 -21.49
CA TYR A 97 2.72 1.36 -20.53
C TYR A 97 1.66 2.11 -19.73
N GLY A 98 1.78 2.10 -18.42
CA GLY A 98 0.85 2.81 -17.54
C GLY A 98 1.56 3.65 -16.50
N GLY A 99 1.25 4.94 -16.47
CA GLY A 99 1.73 5.85 -15.44
C GLY A 99 0.69 6.05 -14.36
N LEU A 100 1.03 5.78 -13.11
CA LEU A 100 0.14 5.81 -11.96
C LEU A 100 0.49 6.94 -11.01
N GLN A 101 -0.52 7.44 -10.31
CA GLN A 101 -0.30 8.35 -9.19
C GLN A 101 0.46 7.62 -8.08
N ASP A 102 1.55 8.23 -7.60
CA ASP A 102 2.41 7.76 -6.49
C ASP A 102 3.04 6.36 -6.68
N ASN A 103 2.64 5.61 -7.70
CA ASN A 103 3.04 4.22 -7.91
C ASN A 103 3.86 4.00 -9.18
N GLY A 104 4.42 5.06 -9.75
CA GLY A 104 5.40 4.99 -10.83
C GLY A 104 4.84 4.65 -12.21
N VAL A 105 5.73 4.17 -13.06
CA VAL A 105 5.43 3.75 -14.44
C VAL A 105 5.69 2.25 -14.59
N TRP A 106 4.75 1.57 -15.17
CA TRP A 106 4.78 0.13 -15.38
C TRP A 106 4.66 -0.22 -16.86
N VAL A 107 5.30 -1.30 -17.28
CA VAL A 107 5.21 -1.86 -18.62
C VAL A 107 4.94 -3.35 -18.56
N GLY A 108 4.11 -3.84 -19.46
CA GLY A 108 3.86 -5.27 -19.59
C GLY A 108 3.19 -5.62 -20.89
N PRO A 109 3.19 -6.92 -21.28
CA PRO A 109 2.63 -7.36 -22.53
C PRO A 109 1.08 -7.22 -22.54
N HIS A 110 0.54 -6.82 -23.72
CA HIS A 110 -0.91 -6.63 -23.91
C HIS A 110 -1.73 -7.90 -23.67
N ASN A 111 -1.11 -9.06 -23.82
CA ASN A 111 -1.76 -10.38 -23.72
C ASN A 111 -1.39 -11.10 -22.41
N TYR A 112 -0.98 -10.37 -21.38
CA TYR A 112 -0.73 -10.97 -20.08
C TYR A 112 -2.01 -11.63 -19.54
N GLU A 113 -1.87 -12.90 -19.18
CA GLU A 113 -2.92 -13.64 -18.49
C GLU A 113 -2.48 -13.91 -17.05
N GLU A 114 -3.29 -13.46 -16.10
CA GLU A 114 -3.03 -13.68 -14.69
C GLU A 114 -3.12 -15.18 -14.36
N GLY A 115 -2.07 -15.68 -13.75
CA GLY A 115 -2.00 -17.07 -13.28
C GLY A 115 -1.60 -17.15 -11.81
N LEU A 116 -1.66 -18.33 -11.23
CA LEU A 116 -1.24 -18.54 -9.83
C LEU A 116 0.29 -18.48 -9.64
N GLY A 117 1.05 -18.41 -10.71
CA GLY A 117 2.52 -18.37 -10.66
C GLY A 117 3.08 -17.19 -9.89
N TRP A 118 2.49 -16.01 -10.04
CA TRP A 118 2.93 -14.81 -9.31
C TRP A 118 2.79 -14.94 -7.79
N GLN A 119 1.77 -15.65 -7.31
CA GLN A 119 1.58 -15.89 -5.87
C GLN A 119 2.67 -16.77 -5.28
N ALA A 120 3.23 -17.64 -6.09
CA ALA A 120 4.31 -18.55 -5.68
C ALA A 120 5.71 -17.93 -5.86
N SER A 121 5.94 -17.16 -6.94
CA SER A 121 7.25 -16.60 -7.29
C SER A 121 7.43 -15.13 -6.93
N GLY A 122 6.34 -14.38 -6.77
CA GLY A 122 6.37 -12.92 -6.65
C GLY A 122 6.65 -12.20 -7.97
N GLU A 123 6.68 -12.94 -9.09
CA GLU A 123 6.91 -12.37 -10.41
C GLU A 123 5.59 -11.94 -11.05
N TYR A 124 5.51 -10.68 -11.42
CA TYR A 124 4.38 -10.11 -12.17
C TYR A 124 4.69 -10.05 -13.65
N GLY A 125 3.66 -10.11 -14.48
CA GLY A 125 3.80 -9.90 -15.94
C GLY A 125 4.08 -8.42 -16.31
N TYR A 126 3.96 -7.53 -15.35
CA TYR A 126 4.28 -6.12 -15.49
C TYR A 126 5.52 -5.76 -14.68
N GLU A 127 6.40 -4.94 -15.26
CA GLU A 127 7.65 -4.49 -14.70
C GLU A 127 7.57 -2.99 -14.38
N SER A 128 8.05 -2.59 -13.21
CA SER A 128 8.17 -1.18 -12.84
C SER A 128 9.45 -0.60 -13.48
N ILE A 129 9.30 0.44 -14.28
CA ILE A 129 10.41 1.07 -15.00
C ILE A 129 10.79 2.43 -14.43
N MET A 130 9.93 3.06 -13.64
CA MET A 130 10.21 4.34 -12.99
C MET A 130 9.33 4.50 -11.74
N GLY A 131 9.88 5.09 -10.69
CA GLY A 131 9.15 5.45 -9.47
C GLY A 131 8.57 6.88 -9.51
N GLY A 132 7.83 7.26 -8.47
CA GLY A 132 7.20 8.56 -8.31
C GLY A 132 5.86 8.67 -9.05
N ASP A 133 5.49 9.88 -9.45
CA ASP A 133 4.28 10.13 -10.24
C ASP A 133 4.50 9.85 -11.72
N GLY A 134 3.75 8.90 -12.26
CA GLY A 134 3.76 8.55 -13.67
C GLY A 134 2.82 9.41 -14.53
N MET A 135 3.03 10.72 -14.58
CA MET A 135 2.13 11.66 -15.26
C MET A 135 2.09 11.49 -16.78
N GLN A 136 3.20 11.06 -17.38
CA GLN A 136 3.32 10.79 -18.83
C GLN A 136 4.15 9.53 -19.08
N VAL A 137 3.75 8.75 -20.07
CA VAL A 137 4.42 7.54 -20.56
C VAL A 137 4.37 7.46 -22.06
#